data_1202bb28e3cdc59bd2c54b9b64370d9f
#
_entry.id   1202bb28e3cdc59bd2c54b9b64370d9f
#
_cell.length_a   1.000
_cell.length_b   1.000
_cell.length_c   1.000
_cell.angle_alpha   90.00
_cell.angle_beta   90.00
_cell.angle_gamma   90.00
#
_symmetry.space_group_name_H-M   'P 1'
#
loop_
_entity.id
_entity.type
_entity.pdbx_description
1 polymer ?
#
loop_
_entity_poly.entity_id
_entity_poly.type
_entity_poly.pdbx_seq_one_letter_code
_entity_poly.pdbx_strand_id
1 'polypeptide(L)'
;MKDDNVPVIKTLAFLRFINLSPNAPLLSLSLPNGTVLFNGAEYLETTGYYQVSSGIYNFEVLLGSSEVTAKYIKNLTLDGNKFYTIYIIGLFNDKPPLGYLFVEDLI
;
A
#
# COMPACT_ATOMS: atom_id res chain seq x y z
N MET A 1 -16.34 -22.86 23.78
CA MET A 1 -17.52 -22.29 23.14
C MET A 1 -17.29 -20.79 22.88
N LYS A 2 -17.69 -20.31 21.76
CA LYS A 2 -17.58 -18.92 21.45
C LYS A 2 -18.61 -18.11 22.25
N ASP A 3 -18.16 -17.03 22.87
CA ASP A 3 -19.05 -16.09 23.54
C ASP A 3 -19.43 -15.00 22.55
N ASP A 4 -20.69 -14.97 22.11
CA ASP A 4 -21.18 -14.01 21.14
C ASP A 4 -21.31 -12.60 21.69
N ASN A 5 -21.19 -12.44 23.00
CA ASN A 5 -21.22 -11.13 23.63
C ASN A 5 -19.84 -10.46 23.68
N VAL A 6 -18.79 -11.18 23.32
CA VAL A 6 -17.45 -10.62 23.29
C VAL A 6 -17.23 -9.92 21.95
N PRO A 7 -16.96 -8.60 21.95
CA PRO A 7 -16.71 -7.90 20.68
C PRO A 7 -15.44 -8.40 20.02
N VAL A 8 -15.49 -8.51 18.71
CA VAL A 8 -14.30 -8.80 17.92
C VAL A 8 -13.49 -7.50 17.79
N ILE A 9 -12.33 -7.47 18.43
CA ILE A 9 -11.44 -6.33 18.36
C ILE A 9 -10.37 -6.64 17.32
N LYS A 10 -10.38 -5.89 16.22
CA LYS A 10 -9.32 -5.99 15.22
C LYS A 10 -8.17 -5.09 15.63
N THR A 11 -6.97 -5.64 15.59
CA THR A 11 -5.78 -4.84 15.76
C THR A 11 -5.51 -4.02 14.51
N LEU A 12 -4.79 -2.92 14.67
CA LEU A 12 -4.42 -2.04 13.57
C LEU A 12 -3.01 -2.36 13.10
N ALA A 13 -2.84 -2.34 11.81
CA ALA A 13 -1.53 -2.31 11.16
C ALA A 13 -1.28 -0.90 10.63
N PHE A 14 -0.02 -0.61 10.31
CA PHE A 14 0.37 0.72 9.86
C PHE A 14 1.09 0.56 8.52
N LEU A 15 0.61 1.26 7.51
CA LEU A 15 1.10 1.13 6.13
C LEU A 15 1.61 2.46 5.62
N ARG A 16 2.78 2.44 5.01
CA ARG A 16 3.40 3.57 4.35
C ARG A 16 3.65 3.22 2.88
N PHE A 17 3.62 4.23 2.01
CA PHE A 17 3.79 4.07 0.58
C PHE A 17 4.86 5.03 0.08
N ILE A 18 5.86 4.51 -0.62
CA ILE A 18 6.96 5.31 -1.14
C ILE A 18 7.17 5.00 -2.61
N ASN A 19 7.14 6.04 -3.44
CA ASN A 19 7.42 5.94 -4.86
C ASN A 19 8.93 6.08 -5.09
N LEU A 20 9.59 4.98 -5.46
CA LEU A 20 11.00 4.96 -5.81
C LEU A 20 11.23 4.82 -7.32
N SER A 21 10.20 5.06 -8.13
CA SER A 21 10.35 5.05 -9.58
C SER A 21 10.70 6.45 -10.08
N PRO A 22 11.93 6.69 -10.55
CA PRO A 22 12.39 8.06 -10.83
C PRO A 22 11.71 8.70 -12.04
N ASN A 23 11.11 7.93 -12.92
CA ASN A 23 10.44 8.45 -14.12
C ASN A 23 8.92 8.25 -14.10
N ALA A 24 8.36 7.73 -13.01
CA ALA A 24 6.92 7.58 -12.92
C ALA A 24 6.26 8.96 -12.67
N PRO A 25 5.01 9.14 -13.13
CA PRO A 25 4.21 10.27 -12.65
C PRO A 25 3.89 10.08 -11.17
N LEU A 26 3.14 11.01 -10.58
CA LEU A 26 2.61 10.81 -9.24
C LEU A 26 1.89 9.46 -9.19
N LEU A 27 2.12 8.69 -8.12
CA LEU A 27 1.50 7.40 -7.94
C LEU A 27 0.58 7.41 -6.73
N SER A 28 -0.56 6.76 -6.84
CA SER A 28 -1.51 6.60 -5.75
C SER A 28 -1.64 5.14 -5.39
N LEU A 29 -1.98 4.85 -4.14
CA LEU A 29 -2.27 3.50 -3.68
C LEU A 29 -3.72 3.41 -3.25
N SER A 30 -4.45 2.48 -3.83
CA SER A 30 -5.86 2.29 -3.51
C SER A 30 -6.19 0.84 -3.20
N LEU A 31 -7.35 0.65 -2.56
CA LEU A 31 -7.98 -0.66 -2.45
C LEU A 31 -8.78 -0.94 -3.72
N PRO A 32 -9.06 -2.23 -4.02
CA PRO A 32 -9.82 -2.57 -5.23
C PRO A 32 -11.22 -1.96 -5.27
N ASN A 33 -11.79 -1.62 -4.10
CA ASN A 33 -13.10 -0.97 -4.02
C ASN A 33 -13.08 0.52 -4.35
N GLY A 34 -11.92 1.07 -4.71
CA GLY A 34 -11.77 2.47 -5.05
C GLY A 34 -11.35 3.39 -3.93
N THR A 35 -11.24 2.88 -2.69
CA THR A 35 -10.76 3.69 -1.56
C THR A 35 -9.30 4.02 -1.76
N VAL A 36 -8.96 5.30 -1.86
CA VAL A 36 -7.57 5.76 -2.05
C VAL A 36 -6.95 5.97 -0.68
N LEU A 37 -5.86 5.24 -0.41
CA LEU A 37 -5.12 5.36 0.85
C LEU A 37 -4.04 6.44 0.78
N PHE A 38 -3.34 6.52 -0.35
CA PHE A 38 -2.31 7.53 -0.61
C PHE A 38 -2.56 8.13 -1.98
N ASN A 39 -2.68 9.45 -2.05
CA ASN A 39 -3.05 10.14 -3.27
C ASN A 39 -1.88 10.98 -3.79
N GLY A 40 -1.29 10.54 -4.91
CA GLY A 40 -0.33 11.35 -5.64
C GLY A 40 1.04 11.46 -4.97
N ALA A 41 1.69 10.34 -4.65
CA ALA A 41 3.04 10.36 -4.10
C ALA A 41 4.09 10.66 -5.18
N GLU A 42 4.90 11.67 -4.95
CA GLU A 42 6.04 12.01 -5.80
C GLU A 42 7.21 11.05 -5.57
N TYR A 43 8.14 11.03 -6.51
CA TYR A 43 9.38 10.29 -6.35
C TYR A 43 10.10 10.70 -5.06
N LEU A 44 10.43 9.70 -4.24
CA LEU A 44 11.12 9.85 -2.95
C LEU A 44 10.31 10.56 -1.86
N GLU A 45 9.08 10.95 -2.12
CA GLU A 45 8.24 11.53 -1.08
C GLU A 45 7.96 10.49 0.02
N THR A 46 8.24 10.85 1.27
CA THR A 46 7.93 10.00 2.41
C THR A 46 6.53 10.31 2.91
N THR A 47 5.60 9.39 2.67
CA THR A 47 4.24 9.52 3.21
C THR A 47 4.24 9.13 4.69
N GLY A 48 3.22 9.58 5.43
CA GLY A 48 2.99 9.08 6.78
C GLY A 48 2.40 7.67 6.76
N TYR A 49 2.37 7.03 7.92
CA TYR A 49 1.71 5.73 8.05
C TYR A 49 0.20 5.91 8.09
N TYR A 50 -0.50 5.07 7.35
CA TYR A 50 -1.95 4.98 7.32
C TYR A 50 -2.38 3.77 8.15
N GLN A 51 -3.34 3.96 9.05
CA GLN A 51 -3.84 2.87 9.90
C GLN A 51 -4.88 2.06 9.14
N VAL A 52 -4.68 0.76 9.09
CA VAL A 52 -5.62 -0.19 8.50
C VAL A 52 -5.86 -1.33 9.47
N SER A 53 -7.01 -1.98 9.39
CA SER A 53 -7.24 -3.21 10.16
C SER A 53 -6.27 -4.28 9.71
N SER A 54 -5.80 -5.11 10.64
CA SER A 54 -4.99 -6.26 10.28
C SER A 54 -5.75 -7.19 9.34
N GLY A 55 -5.05 -7.82 8.41
CA GLY A 55 -5.68 -8.70 7.45
C GLY A 55 -4.87 -8.88 6.19
N ILE A 56 -5.47 -9.52 5.20
CA ILE A 56 -4.86 -9.76 3.90
C ILE A 56 -5.46 -8.76 2.91
N TYR A 57 -4.59 -8.08 2.18
CA TYR A 57 -4.98 -6.98 1.29
C TYR A 57 -4.52 -7.20 -0.13
N ASN A 58 -5.34 -6.70 -1.05
CA ASN A 58 -4.96 -6.43 -2.43
C ASN A 58 -4.91 -4.92 -2.60
N PHE A 59 -3.96 -4.42 -3.36
CA PHE A 59 -3.82 -3.00 -3.65
C PHE A 59 -3.70 -2.76 -5.14
N GLU A 60 -4.05 -1.55 -5.57
CA GLU A 60 -3.81 -1.07 -6.92
C GLU A 60 -2.97 0.20 -6.84
N VAL A 61 -1.92 0.24 -7.64
CA VAL A 61 -1.11 1.45 -7.82
C VAL A 61 -1.67 2.18 -9.03
N LEU A 62 -2.16 3.40 -8.82
CA LEU A 62 -2.80 4.21 -9.85
C LEU A 62 -1.87 5.31 -10.32
N LEU A 63 -2.06 5.74 -11.57
CA LEU A 63 -1.33 6.88 -12.14
C LEU A 63 -2.00 8.18 -11.70
N GLY A 64 -1.33 8.93 -10.83
CA GLY A 64 -1.83 10.18 -10.29
C GLY A 64 -3.19 10.02 -9.63
N SER A 65 -4.13 10.89 -9.95
CA SER A 65 -5.51 10.82 -9.48
C SER A 65 -6.43 10.12 -10.48
N SER A 66 -5.86 9.48 -11.53
CA SER A 66 -6.64 8.76 -12.52
C SER A 66 -7.05 7.38 -12.01
N GLU A 67 -7.95 6.72 -12.73
CA GLU A 67 -8.35 5.35 -12.45
C GLU A 67 -7.51 4.32 -13.18
N VAL A 68 -6.44 4.76 -13.86
CA VAL A 68 -5.57 3.87 -14.63
C VAL A 68 -4.63 3.14 -13.67
N THR A 69 -4.71 1.82 -13.65
CA THR A 69 -3.87 0.98 -12.81
C THR A 69 -2.52 0.75 -13.47
N ALA A 70 -1.45 1.14 -12.78
CA ALA A 70 -0.09 0.90 -13.22
C ALA A 70 0.44 -0.45 -12.74
N LYS A 71 -0.01 -0.93 -11.57
CA LYS A 71 0.45 -2.17 -10.97
C LYS A 71 -0.59 -2.72 -10.02
N TYR A 72 -0.82 -4.04 -10.08
CA TYR A 72 -1.62 -4.75 -9.08
C TYR A 72 -0.68 -5.40 -8.06
N ILE A 73 -1.05 -5.30 -6.79
CA ILE A 73 -0.34 -5.94 -5.68
C ILE A 73 -1.34 -6.81 -4.95
N LYS A 74 -1.06 -8.11 -4.83
CA LYS A 74 -2.03 -9.07 -4.30
C LYS A 74 -1.51 -9.81 -3.10
N ASN A 75 -2.42 -10.11 -2.18
CA ASN A 75 -2.20 -11.04 -1.07
C ASN A 75 -1.09 -10.60 -0.12
N LEU A 76 -1.08 -9.32 0.26
CA LEU A 76 -0.17 -8.85 1.31
C LEU A 76 -0.84 -9.02 2.66
N THR A 77 -0.16 -9.70 3.58
CA THR A 77 -0.62 -9.86 4.96
C THR A 77 -0.06 -8.74 5.82
N LEU A 78 -0.96 -7.96 6.41
CA LEU A 78 -0.61 -6.91 7.36
C LEU A 78 -1.04 -7.38 8.75
N ASP A 79 -0.07 -7.75 9.58
CA ASP A 79 -0.33 -8.20 10.94
C ASP A 79 -0.53 -7.00 11.87
N GLY A 80 -1.35 -7.19 12.90
CA GLY A 80 -1.63 -6.14 13.86
C GLY A 80 -0.39 -5.70 14.63
N ASN A 81 -0.36 -4.42 14.97
CA ASN A 81 0.71 -3.78 15.73
C ASN A 81 2.06 -3.76 15.01
N LYS A 82 2.05 -3.94 13.70
CA LYS A 82 3.27 -3.90 12.88
C LYS A 82 3.19 -2.76 11.88
N PHE A 83 4.37 -2.33 11.45
CA PHE A 83 4.55 -1.23 10.50
C PHE A 83 5.15 -1.77 9.22
N TYR A 84 4.60 -1.35 8.10
CA TYR A 84 5.02 -1.84 6.79
C TYR A 84 5.20 -0.68 5.83
N THR A 85 6.06 -0.88 4.85
CA THR A 85 6.20 0.04 3.72
C THR A 85 6.08 -0.73 2.42
N ILE A 86 5.29 -0.20 1.50
CA ILE A 86 5.29 -0.63 0.11
C ILE A 86 6.13 0.37 -0.68
N TYR A 87 7.21 -0.13 -1.30
CA TYR A 87 8.03 0.65 -2.21
C TYR A 87 7.66 0.29 -3.65
N ILE A 88 7.43 1.29 -4.48
CA ILE A 88 7.30 1.06 -5.91
C ILE A 88 8.67 1.30 -6.54
N ILE A 89 9.18 0.28 -7.22
CA ILE A 89 10.52 0.27 -7.83
C ILE A 89 10.39 0.08 -9.33
N GLY A 90 11.52 0.20 -10.03
CA GLY A 90 11.55 0.03 -11.47
C GLY A 90 11.21 1.31 -12.22
N LEU A 91 10.90 1.17 -13.50
CA LEU A 91 10.71 2.30 -14.40
C LEU A 91 9.33 2.24 -15.05
N PHE A 92 8.70 3.40 -15.17
CA PHE A 92 7.42 3.52 -15.84
C PHE A 92 7.62 3.44 -17.34
N ASN A 93 6.90 2.51 -18.00
CA ASN A 93 6.99 2.26 -19.44
C ASN A 93 8.41 2.04 -19.96
N ASP A 94 9.26 1.44 -19.11
CA ASP A 94 10.65 1.16 -19.48
C ASP A 94 11.10 -0.11 -18.76
N LYS A 95 12.39 -0.44 -18.83
CA LYS A 95 12.96 -1.65 -18.24
C LYS A 95 14.02 -1.31 -17.20
N PRO A 96 14.01 -1.97 -16.04
CA PRO A 96 13.01 -2.95 -15.61
C PRO A 96 11.67 -2.28 -15.33
N PRO A 97 10.54 -2.98 -15.58
CA PRO A 97 9.21 -2.38 -15.39
C PRO A 97 8.90 -2.15 -13.91
N LEU A 98 7.83 -1.44 -13.66
CA LEU A 98 7.37 -1.20 -12.29
C LEU A 98 7.18 -2.51 -11.54
N GLY A 99 7.69 -2.55 -10.34
CA GLY A 99 7.51 -3.63 -9.39
C GLY A 99 7.31 -3.05 -8.01
N TYR A 100 7.31 -3.90 -6.99
CA TYR A 100 7.18 -3.43 -5.62
C TYR A 100 8.03 -4.25 -4.66
N LEU A 101 8.37 -3.62 -3.53
CA LEU A 101 8.90 -4.29 -2.36
C LEU A 101 7.95 -4.05 -1.21
N PHE A 102 7.65 -5.11 -0.46
CA PHE A 102 6.82 -5.04 0.74
C PHE A 102 7.70 -5.39 1.94
N VAL A 103 7.88 -4.44 2.82
CA VAL A 103 8.86 -4.56 3.92
C VAL A 103 8.17 -4.28 5.24
N GLU A 104 8.44 -5.14 6.23
CA GLU A 104 8.07 -4.83 7.61
C GLU A 104 9.15 -3.92 8.19
N ASP A 105 8.73 -2.75 8.69
CA ASP A 105 9.65 -1.79 9.28
C ASP A 105 9.90 -2.13 10.74
N LEU A 106 11.15 -2.11 11.14
CA LEU A 106 11.55 -2.28 12.54
C LEU A 106 11.52 -0.92 13.23
N ILE A 107 10.60 -0.79 14.15
CA ILE A 107 10.39 0.47 14.86
C ILE A 107 10.50 0.26 16.36
#